data_e4fb800fcd34e4721456b7dcb765bd8d
#
_entry.id   e4fb800fcd34e4721456b7dcb765bd8d
#
_cell.length_a   1.000
_cell.length_b   1.000
_cell.length_c   1.000
_cell.angle_alpha   90.00
_cell.angle_beta   90.00
_cell.angle_gamma   90.00
#
_symmetry.space_group_name_H-M   'P 1'
#
loop_
_entity.id
_entity.type
_entity.pdbx_description
1 polymer ?
#
loop_
_entity_poly.entity_id
_entity_poly.type
_entity_poly.pdbx_seq_one_letter_code
_entity_poly.pdbx_strand_id
1 'polypeptide(L)'
;MKLINCVGGGSSALGFWNSFMDYDKSQVELIGVEAGGPKNSKLHAAPLSTNAKVGILHGAAQYVIQDKEGQISNTSSISAGLDYPGISPVHCFLKDTKRARYVSATDEEALNAHKLVTRFEKISPSLEPSQPLKFQENLLFKSTKNLEKFLRK
;
A
#
# COMPACT_ATOMS: atom_id res chain seq x y z
N MET A 1 -13.18 4.02 11.75
CA MET A 1 -12.22 4.89 10.99
C MET A 1 -11.31 4.01 10.14
N LYS A 2 -10.77 4.51 8.99
CA LYS A 2 -9.79 3.79 8.18
C LYS A 2 -8.54 4.63 8.05
N LEU A 3 -7.38 4.05 8.32
CA LEU A 3 -6.08 4.66 8.10
C LEU A 3 -5.38 3.90 6.97
N ILE A 4 -5.14 4.58 5.86
CA ILE A 4 -4.55 4.01 4.65
C ILE A 4 -3.22 4.69 4.41
N ASN A 5 -2.15 3.91 4.23
CA ASN A 5 -0.82 4.46 3.92
C ASN A 5 -0.07 3.56 2.94
N CYS A 6 0.88 4.14 2.21
CA CYS A 6 1.82 3.37 1.39
C CYS A 6 2.81 2.60 2.28
N VAL A 7 3.23 1.46 1.79
CA VAL A 7 4.15 0.56 2.49
C VAL A 7 5.23 0.06 1.52
N GLY A 8 6.45 0.56 1.73
CA GLY A 8 7.69 -0.03 1.22
C GLY A 8 8.35 -0.82 2.33
N GLY A 9 9.47 -0.36 2.90
CA GLY A 9 10.03 -0.93 4.14
C GLY A 9 9.13 -0.78 5.37
N GLY A 10 8.17 0.16 5.33
CA GLY A 10 7.05 0.27 6.25
C GLY A 10 7.18 1.33 7.34
N SER A 11 8.31 2.05 7.45
CA SER A 11 8.55 3.02 8.53
C SER A 11 7.51 4.16 8.55
N SER A 12 7.11 4.68 7.39
CA SER A 12 6.11 5.74 7.28
C SER A 12 4.74 5.29 7.80
N ALA A 13 4.29 4.09 7.41
CA ALA A 13 3.02 3.54 7.87
C ALA A 13 3.05 3.26 9.38
N LEU A 14 4.14 2.73 9.91
CA LEU A 14 4.28 2.49 11.36
C LEU A 14 4.21 3.81 12.15
N GLY A 15 4.93 4.85 11.71
CA GLY A 15 4.88 6.17 12.35
C GLY A 15 3.47 6.75 12.33
N PHE A 16 2.76 6.65 11.19
CA PHE A 16 1.40 7.15 11.04
C PHE A 16 0.37 6.37 11.89
N TRP A 17 0.55 5.04 12.02
CA TRP A 17 -0.39 4.19 12.75
C TRP A 17 -0.08 4.05 14.25
N ASN A 18 1.07 4.50 14.71
CA ASN A 18 1.59 4.23 16.04
C ASN A 18 0.56 4.45 17.16
N SER A 19 -0.13 5.60 17.15
CA SER A 19 -1.14 5.93 18.16
C SER A 19 -2.47 5.16 18.02
N PHE A 20 -2.60 4.33 16.99
CA PHE A 20 -3.84 3.60 16.66
C PHE A 20 -3.67 2.09 16.66
N MET A 21 -2.47 1.57 16.96
CA MET A 21 -2.20 0.14 16.88
C MET A 21 -2.99 -0.67 17.91
N ASP A 22 -3.23 -0.09 19.10
CA ASP A 22 -3.93 -0.73 20.21
C ASP A 22 -5.46 -0.63 20.12
N TYR A 23 -5.98 0.16 19.16
CA TYR A 23 -7.42 0.24 18.96
C TYR A 23 -7.96 -1.05 18.37
N ASP A 24 -9.18 -1.44 18.74
CA ASP A 24 -9.86 -2.57 18.13
C ASP A 24 -10.05 -2.35 16.61
N LYS A 25 -9.92 -3.41 15.85
CA LYS A 25 -10.04 -3.38 14.39
C LYS A 25 -11.41 -2.89 13.92
N SER A 26 -12.46 -3.08 14.70
CA SER A 26 -13.80 -2.56 14.40
C SER A 26 -13.87 -1.03 14.52
N GLN A 27 -13.04 -0.44 15.35
CA GLN A 27 -12.94 1.01 15.55
C GLN A 27 -12.00 1.65 14.53
N VAL A 28 -10.80 1.06 14.33
CA VAL A 28 -9.76 1.59 13.43
C VAL A 28 -9.20 0.47 12.54
N GLU A 29 -9.54 0.50 11.26
CA GLU A 29 -8.99 -0.37 10.24
C GLU A 29 -7.66 0.21 9.72
N LEU A 30 -6.58 -0.57 9.81
CA LEU A 30 -5.26 -0.23 9.26
C LEU A 30 -5.08 -0.91 7.90
N ILE A 31 -4.77 -0.14 6.86
CA ILE A 31 -4.62 -0.65 5.50
C ILE A 31 -3.28 -0.18 4.95
N GLY A 32 -2.38 -1.12 4.69
CA GLY A 32 -1.12 -0.90 3.99
C GLY A 32 -1.27 -1.15 2.50
N VAL A 33 -0.78 -0.24 1.68
CA VAL A 33 -0.80 -0.36 0.23
C VAL A 33 0.63 -0.48 -0.28
N GLU A 34 0.95 -1.63 -0.83
CA GLU A 34 2.25 -1.97 -1.40
C GLU A 34 2.28 -1.71 -2.90
N ALA A 35 3.49 -1.60 -3.46
CA ALA A 35 3.68 -1.40 -4.90
C ALA A 35 3.52 -2.73 -5.66
N GLY A 36 2.44 -2.84 -6.42
CA GLY A 36 2.12 -4.01 -7.25
C GLY A 36 2.91 -4.10 -8.55
N GLY A 37 3.75 -3.11 -8.86
CA GLY A 37 4.59 -3.08 -10.05
C GLY A 37 3.82 -2.87 -11.36
N PRO A 38 4.50 -3.06 -12.51
CA PRO A 38 3.87 -2.90 -13.81
C PRO A 38 2.75 -3.92 -14.04
N LYS A 39 1.63 -3.48 -14.61
CA LYS A 39 0.53 -4.36 -14.99
C LYS A 39 1.02 -5.47 -15.94
N ASN A 40 0.60 -6.69 -15.71
CA ASN A 40 1.01 -7.88 -16.46
C ASN A 40 2.49 -8.30 -16.28
N SER A 41 3.20 -7.72 -15.32
CA SER A 41 4.53 -8.17 -14.90
C SER A 41 4.43 -9.08 -13.67
N LYS A 42 5.43 -9.96 -13.52
CA LYS A 42 5.63 -10.70 -12.27
C LYS A 42 6.49 -9.91 -11.28
N LEU A 43 7.11 -8.81 -11.72
CA LEU A 43 7.91 -7.95 -10.87
C LEU A 43 7.00 -7.00 -10.09
N HIS A 44 7.20 -6.96 -8.79
CA HIS A 44 6.47 -6.11 -7.84
C HIS A 44 7.31 -5.86 -6.59
N ALA A 45 6.90 -4.96 -5.72
CA ALA A 45 7.49 -4.72 -4.40
C ALA A 45 6.41 -4.84 -3.31
N ALA A 46 5.71 -5.96 -3.29
CA ALA A 46 4.53 -6.20 -2.46
C ALA A 46 4.62 -7.53 -1.70
N PRO A 47 5.58 -7.68 -0.75
CA PRO A 47 5.82 -8.95 -0.08
C PRO A 47 4.65 -9.45 0.76
N LEU A 48 3.87 -8.56 1.38
CA LEU A 48 2.77 -8.96 2.27
C LEU A 48 1.50 -9.31 1.49
N SER A 49 1.10 -8.50 0.52
CA SER A 49 -0.13 -8.73 -0.24
C SER A 49 -0.02 -9.92 -1.21
N THR A 50 1.19 -10.29 -1.63
CA THR A 50 1.45 -11.46 -2.48
C THR A 50 1.82 -12.71 -1.69
N ASN A 51 1.81 -12.66 -0.35
CA ASN A 51 2.17 -13.77 0.53
C ASN A 51 3.58 -14.32 0.24
N ALA A 52 4.57 -13.42 0.17
CA ALA A 52 5.97 -13.79 0.06
C ALA A 52 6.41 -14.70 1.23
N LYS A 53 7.49 -15.43 1.06
CA LYS A 53 8.00 -16.33 2.09
C LYS A 53 8.81 -15.59 3.14
N VAL A 54 8.91 -16.15 4.33
CA VAL A 54 9.84 -15.67 5.36
C VAL A 54 11.27 -15.90 4.90
N GLY A 55 12.11 -14.90 5.06
CA GLY A 55 13.53 -14.92 4.79
C GLY A 55 14.28 -13.97 5.71
N ILE A 56 15.61 -13.95 5.58
CA ILE A 56 16.48 -13.03 6.32
C ILE A 56 16.96 -11.93 5.36
N LEU A 57 16.67 -10.70 5.70
CA LEU A 57 17.15 -9.54 4.95
C LEU A 57 17.59 -8.45 5.95
N HIS A 58 18.79 -7.90 5.74
CA HIS A 58 19.40 -6.90 6.63
C HIS A 58 19.39 -7.31 8.12
N GLY A 59 19.64 -8.61 8.38
CA GLY A 59 19.74 -9.15 9.74
C GLY A 59 18.41 -9.39 10.46
N ALA A 60 17.26 -9.23 9.79
CA ALA A 60 15.95 -9.46 10.36
C ALA A 60 15.16 -10.54 9.61
N ALA A 61 14.44 -11.38 10.35
CA ALA A 61 13.45 -12.29 9.79
C ALA A 61 12.20 -11.50 9.39
N GLN A 62 11.81 -11.61 8.14
CA GLN A 62 10.70 -10.85 7.57
C GLN A 62 10.13 -11.55 6.34
N TYR A 63 8.98 -11.12 5.84
CA TYR A 63 8.50 -11.54 4.53
C TYR A 63 9.36 -10.88 3.44
N VAL A 64 9.88 -11.70 2.52
CA VAL A 64 10.83 -11.25 1.49
C VAL A 64 10.45 -11.85 0.14
N ILE A 65 10.49 -11.03 -0.90
CA ILE A 65 10.34 -11.48 -2.28
C ILE A 65 11.64 -12.21 -2.65
N GLN A 66 11.56 -13.51 -2.82
CA GLN A 66 12.71 -14.40 -3.05
C GLN A 66 12.36 -15.49 -4.07
N ASP A 67 13.36 -16.01 -4.70
CA ASP A 67 13.25 -17.15 -5.63
C ASP A 67 13.12 -18.49 -4.88
N LYS A 68 13.19 -19.59 -5.62
CA LYS A 68 13.06 -20.94 -5.06
C LYS A 68 14.24 -21.33 -4.19
N GLU A 69 15.40 -20.77 -4.47
CA GLU A 69 16.67 -20.97 -3.78
C GLU A 69 16.82 -20.07 -2.57
N GLY A 70 15.85 -19.18 -2.31
CA GLY A 70 15.87 -18.24 -1.18
C GLY A 70 16.68 -16.97 -1.43
N GLN A 71 17.12 -16.74 -2.68
CA GLN A 71 17.80 -15.51 -3.05
C GLN A 71 16.80 -14.38 -3.27
N ILE A 72 17.18 -13.16 -2.89
CA ILE A 72 16.35 -11.97 -3.07
C ILE A 72 16.06 -11.76 -4.55
N SER A 73 14.80 -11.73 -4.92
CA SER A 73 14.36 -11.49 -6.29
C SER A 73 14.39 -10.00 -6.61
N ASN A 74 14.53 -9.69 -7.89
CA ASN A 74 14.36 -8.33 -8.38
C ASN A 74 12.93 -7.84 -8.13
N THR A 75 12.83 -6.58 -7.76
CA THR A 75 11.56 -5.86 -7.60
C THR A 75 11.40 -4.80 -8.67
N SER A 76 10.20 -4.26 -8.81
CA SER A 76 9.93 -3.15 -9.71
C SER A 76 8.74 -2.34 -9.19
N SER A 77 8.91 -1.03 -9.16
CA SER A 77 7.88 -0.05 -8.88
C SER A 77 8.23 1.28 -9.51
N ILE A 78 7.23 1.98 -10.06
CA ILE A 78 7.38 3.37 -10.46
C ILE A 78 7.64 4.29 -9.25
N SER A 79 7.21 3.88 -8.06
CA SER A 79 7.45 4.57 -6.79
C SER A 79 8.78 4.10 -6.22
N ALA A 80 9.86 4.85 -6.46
CA ALA A 80 11.21 4.46 -6.03
C ALA A 80 11.31 4.22 -4.51
N GLY A 81 10.60 5.01 -3.70
CA GLY A 81 10.56 4.83 -2.24
C GLY A 81 9.81 3.59 -1.76
N LEU A 82 9.07 2.91 -2.65
CA LEU A 82 8.38 1.65 -2.34
C LEU A 82 9.04 0.43 -3.00
N ASP A 83 10.08 0.62 -3.81
CA ASP A 83 10.75 -0.47 -4.53
C ASP A 83 11.74 -1.18 -3.61
N TYR A 84 11.22 -2.09 -2.77
CA TYR A 84 11.97 -2.81 -1.75
C TYR A 84 11.44 -4.24 -1.61
N PRO A 85 12.31 -5.28 -1.59
CA PRO A 85 11.88 -6.68 -1.61
C PRO A 85 11.42 -7.23 -0.25
N GLY A 86 11.64 -6.51 0.83
CA GLY A 86 11.31 -6.92 2.20
C GLY A 86 10.33 -5.98 2.87
N ILE A 87 10.10 -6.21 4.14
CA ILE A 87 9.17 -5.44 4.97
C ILE A 87 9.57 -5.52 6.44
N SER A 88 9.37 -4.45 7.21
CA SER A 88 9.66 -4.45 8.64
C SER A 88 8.99 -5.64 9.36
N PRO A 89 9.70 -6.33 10.29
CA PRO A 89 9.12 -7.39 11.11
C PRO A 89 7.84 -7.00 11.85
N VAL A 90 7.68 -5.73 12.21
CA VAL A 90 6.46 -5.23 12.84
C VAL A 90 5.27 -5.34 11.89
N HIS A 91 5.44 -5.04 10.61
CA HIS A 91 4.39 -5.23 9.61
C HIS A 91 4.07 -6.71 9.39
N CYS A 92 5.07 -7.60 9.46
CA CYS A 92 4.84 -9.05 9.43
C CYS A 92 3.92 -9.47 10.58
N PHE A 93 4.23 -9.03 11.80
CA PHE A 93 3.39 -9.27 12.98
C PHE A 93 1.96 -8.72 12.82
N LEU A 94 1.82 -7.48 12.35
CA LEU A 94 0.51 -6.87 12.11
C LEU A 94 -0.33 -7.61 11.06
N LYS A 95 0.33 -8.21 10.05
CA LYS A 95 -0.33 -9.08 9.07
C LYS A 95 -0.77 -10.39 9.71
N ASP A 96 0.13 -11.10 10.39
CA ASP A 96 -0.11 -12.43 10.93
C ASP A 96 -1.18 -12.41 12.02
N THR A 97 -1.20 -11.37 12.85
CA THR A 97 -2.24 -11.12 13.84
C THR A 97 -3.54 -10.56 13.25
N LYS A 98 -3.57 -10.31 11.94
CA LYS A 98 -4.69 -9.69 11.22
C LYS A 98 -5.08 -8.31 11.79
N ARG A 99 -4.16 -7.64 12.47
CA ARG A 99 -4.38 -6.27 12.97
C ARG A 99 -4.42 -5.27 11.82
N ALA A 100 -3.58 -5.44 10.80
CA ALA A 100 -3.58 -4.66 9.58
C ALA A 100 -3.87 -5.53 8.36
N ARG A 101 -4.47 -4.92 7.34
CA ARG A 101 -4.69 -5.52 6.03
C ARG A 101 -3.72 -4.92 5.02
N TYR A 102 -3.16 -5.76 4.15
CA TYR A 102 -2.26 -5.34 3.10
C TYR A 102 -2.85 -5.65 1.72
N VAL A 103 -2.73 -4.70 0.83
CA VAL A 103 -3.17 -4.75 -0.57
C VAL A 103 -2.09 -4.11 -1.44
N SER A 104 -2.15 -4.31 -2.74
CA SER A 104 -1.23 -3.66 -3.67
C SER A 104 -1.98 -2.83 -4.70
N ALA A 105 -1.30 -1.82 -5.26
CA ALA A 105 -1.74 -1.09 -6.43
C ALA A 105 -0.66 -1.18 -7.51
N THR A 106 -1.07 -1.32 -8.76
CA THR A 106 -0.16 -1.33 -9.90
C THR A 106 0.35 0.08 -10.21
N ASP A 107 1.45 0.16 -10.97
CA ASP A 107 2.01 1.43 -11.43
C ASP A 107 1.00 2.27 -12.21
N GLU A 108 0.19 1.61 -13.07
CA GLU A 108 -0.87 2.28 -13.84
C GLU A 108 -1.95 2.87 -12.92
N GLU A 109 -2.34 2.13 -11.89
CA GLU A 109 -3.33 2.59 -10.91
C GLU A 109 -2.82 3.76 -10.08
N ALA A 110 -1.54 3.74 -9.67
CA ALA A 110 -0.90 4.84 -8.97
C ALA A 110 -0.83 6.11 -9.84
N LEU A 111 -0.44 5.97 -11.12
CA LEU A 111 -0.41 7.09 -12.08
C LEU A 111 -1.80 7.68 -12.33
N ASN A 112 -2.82 6.84 -12.42
CA ASN A 112 -4.19 7.32 -12.60
C ASN A 112 -4.68 8.09 -11.38
N ALA A 113 -4.42 7.59 -10.16
CA ALA A 113 -4.74 8.29 -8.93
C ALA A 113 -3.97 9.63 -8.82
N HIS A 114 -2.67 9.65 -9.18
CA HIS A 114 -1.87 10.87 -9.25
C HIS A 114 -2.52 11.92 -10.16
N LYS A 115 -2.88 11.53 -11.39
CA LYS A 115 -3.52 12.43 -12.38
C LYS A 115 -4.86 12.98 -11.86
N LEU A 116 -5.66 12.14 -11.21
CA LEU A 116 -6.95 12.56 -10.66
C LEU A 116 -6.78 13.60 -9.56
N VAL A 117 -5.91 13.34 -8.58
CA VAL A 117 -5.65 14.29 -7.49
C VAL A 117 -5.09 15.60 -8.04
N THR A 118 -4.11 15.53 -8.96
CA THR A 118 -3.56 16.73 -9.59
C THR A 118 -4.65 17.54 -10.31
N ARG A 119 -5.56 16.85 -11.02
CA ARG A 119 -6.64 17.52 -11.75
C ARG A 119 -7.66 18.18 -10.84
N PHE A 120 -8.11 17.49 -9.79
CA PHE A 120 -9.23 17.95 -8.97
C PHE A 120 -8.80 18.79 -7.79
N GLU A 121 -7.72 18.41 -7.11
CA GLU A 121 -7.23 19.09 -5.91
C GLU A 121 -6.13 20.13 -6.20
N LYS A 122 -5.60 20.16 -7.45
CA LYS A 122 -4.48 21.03 -7.85
C LYS A 122 -3.20 20.78 -7.04
N ILE A 123 -3.09 19.60 -6.46
CA ILE A 123 -1.91 19.11 -5.74
C ILE A 123 -1.27 18.00 -6.57
N SER A 124 0.03 18.08 -6.82
CA SER A 124 0.81 17.01 -7.45
C SER A 124 1.45 16.15 -6.36
N PRO A 125 0.83 15.03 -5.93
CA PRO A 125 1.43 14.17 -4.92
C PRO A 125 2.65 13.45 -5.48
N SER A 126 3.56 12.95 -4.64
CA SER A 126 4.57 11.98 -5.09
C SER A 126 3.92 10.64 -5.45
N LEU A 127 4.69 9.74 -6.07
CA LEU A 127 4.16 8.45 -6.51
C LEU A 127 3.84 7.51 -5.33
N GLU A 128 4.56 7.64 -4.23
CA GLU A 128 4.36 6.83 -3.03
C GLU A 128 2.94 6.99 -2.45
N PRO A 129 2.47 8.20 -2.11
CA PRO A 129 1.09 8.39 -1.64
C PRO A 129 0.05 8.17 -2.74
N SER A 130 0.42 8.16 -4.02
CA SER A 130 -0.49 7.85 -5.11
C SER A 130 -0.97 6.39 -5.09
N GLN A 131 -0.18 5.47 -4.53
CA GLN A 131 -0.57 4.08 -4.33
C GLN A 131 -1.84 3.94 -3.44
N PRO A 132 -1.86 4.48 -2.21
CA PRO A 132 -3.05 4.42 -1.36
C PRO A 132 -4.22 5.26 -1.86
N LEU A 133 -3.98 6.36 -2.59
CA LEU A 133 -5.04 7.20 -3.13
C LEU A 133 -5.98 6.45 -4.08
N LYS A 134 -5.49 5.44 -4.80
CA LYS A 134 -6.35 4.56 -5.59
C LYS A 134 -7.49 3.95 -4.77
N PHE A 135 -7.24 3.55 -3.53
CA PHE A 135 -8.28 2.94 -2.67
C PHE A 135 -9.28 3.96 -2.15
N GLN A 136 -8.95 5.24 -2.18
CA GLN A 136 -9.88 6.34 -1.85
C GLN A 136 -10.75 6.73 -3.05
N GLU A 137 -10.33 6.44 -4.28
CA GLU A 137 -11.06 6.74 -5.52
C GLU A 137 -12.50 6.22 -5.45
N ASN A 138 -12.69 4.98 -5.00
CA ASN A 138 -14.02 4.38 -4.82
C ASN A 138 -14.89 5.06 -3.75
N LEU A 139 -14.29 5.75 -2.78
CA LEU A 139 -15.01 6.50 -1.75
C LEU A 139 -15.36 7.91 -2.25
N LEU A 140 -14.45 8.58 -2.93
CA LEU A 140 -14.65 9.92 -3.51
C LEU A 140 -15.66 9.87 -4.66
N PHE A 141 -15.57 8.93 -5.60
CA PHE A 141 -16.51 8.79 -6.70
C PHE A 141 -17.91 8.35 -6.26
N LYS A 142 -18.05 7.55 -5.21
CA LYS A 142 -19.38 7.30 -4.62
C LYS A 142 -19.98 8.57 -4.02
N SER A 143 -19.17 9.41 -3.40
CA SER A 143 -19.60 10.68 -2.84
C SER A 143 -19.99 11.70 -3.94
N THR A 144 -19.16 11.83 -5.00
CA THR A 144 -19.42 12.75 -6.13
C THR A 144 -20.62 12.31 -6.95
N LYS A 145 -20.80 11.01 -7.25
CA LYS A 145 -22.03 10.52 -7.89
C LYS A 145 -23.28 10.75 -7.06
N ASN A 146 -23.17 10.65 -5.75
CA ASN A 146 -24.27 10.99 -4.85
C ASN A 146 -24.53 12.50 -4.83
N LEU A 147 -23.48 13.32 -4.88
CA LEU A 147 -23.60 14.79 -4.96
C LEU A 147 -24.20 15.24 -6.29
N GLU A 148 -23.74 14.68 -7.43
CA GLU A 148 -24.33 14.95 -8.75
C GLU A 148 -25.79 14.53 -8.83
N LYS A 149 -26.16 13.40 -8.23
CA LYS A 149 -27.54 12.94 -8.16
C LYS A 149 -28.41 13.83 -7.26
N PHE A 150 -27.82 14.44 -6.23
CA PHE A 150 -28.47 15.40 -5.35
C PHE A 150 -28.66 16.76 -6.03
N LEU A 151 -27.66 17.24 -6.79
CA LEU A 151 -27.71 18.54 -7.50
C LEU A 151 -28.57 18.51 -8.77
N ARG A 152 -28.97 17.33 -9.27
CA ARG A 152 -29.89 17.16 -10.41
C ARG A 152 -31.36 17.01 -9.99
N LYS A 153 -31.66 17.08 -8.71
CA LYS A 153 -33.01 17.14 -8.14
C LYS A 153 -33.36 18.58 -7.75
#